data_3c25c2f5002be734e43277bb23677d41
#
_entry.id   3c25c2f5002be734e43277bb23677d41
#
_cell.length_a   1.000
_cell.length_b   1.000
_cell.length_c   1.000
_cell.angle_alpha   90.00
_cell.angle_beta   90.00
_cell.angle_gamma   90.00
#
_symmetry.space_group_name_H-M   'P 1'
#
loop_
_entity.id
_entity.type
_entity.pdbx_description
1 polymer ?
#
loop_
_entity_poly.entity_id
_entity_poly.type
_entity_poly.pdbx_seq_one_letter_code
_entity_poly.pdbx_strand_id
1 'polypeptide(L)'
;VGVGNIWRFPYLCAKDGGGLFLIIYLVLVLTFGFVLLTTDIAIGRKTKKNALNAYAAISSKWKFLGYLTFLVPALIMTYYSVIGGWIVKYLTAYVVSGTEAPAQDGYFTSFITSNAAPIVFMFIFLALTAWVVYLGVEKGIEKYSRILMPILLILIIGIAIFSLTLSYETEDGTVRTGLHGLAIYLIPNVEGLTVKRFLEILLDAMSQLFFSLSVSMGIMITYGSYVKDDVNLSKSINQIEIFDTGVAFLSGLMIIPAVFVFLGTDGMTSGPSLTFLSLPKVFASMGAAGRFVGIAFFLMLGFAALTSCVSVMETLVANCMELFHKSRKKMCVIIGTYSLFTAVIICLGYNVFYFDLKLPNGSVGQLLDLADYISNSFLMPFISLLTSILIGWVIGPKWITDEVTKNGESFKREKLYGILMRYVVPVVMLVLFFMSTGLWDIIF
;
A
#
# COMPACT_ATOMS: atom_id res chain seq x y z
N VAL A 1 -7.03 0.73 2.73
CA VAL A 1 -6.25 1.88 3.21
C VAL A 1 -5.01 1.39 3.93
N GLY A 2 -3.85 1.86 3.52
CA GLY A 2 -2.57 1.44 4.07
C GLY A 2 -1.52 2.55 4.09
N VAL A 3 -0.30 2.17 4.43
CA VAL A 3 0.84 3.09 4.46
C VAL A 3 1.09 3.73 3.07
N GLY A 4 0.82 3.00 1.99
CA GLY A 4 0.94 3.51 0.62
C GLY A 4 0.08 4.73 0.31
N ASN A 5 -1.12 4.83 0.89
CA ASN A 5 -1.98 6.00 0.74
C ASN A 5 -1.39 7.23 1.46
N ILE A 6 -0.60 7.02 2.51
CA ILE A 6 -0.15 8.10 3.39
C ILE A 6 1.23 8.63 2.97
N TRP A 7 2.17 7.78 2.56
CA TRP A 7 3.50 8.28 2.21
C TRP A 7 3.81 8.26 0.71
N ARG A 8 3.43 7.16 -0.01
CA ARG A 8 3.77 7.00 -1.42
C ARG A 8 2.91 7.86 -2.33
N PHE A 9 1.62 7.90 -2.08
CA PHE A 9 0.68 8.67 -2.88
C PHE A 9 1.01 10.18 -2.88
N PRO A 10 1.23 10.87 -1.72
CA PRO A 10 1.59 12.28 -1.73
C PRO A 10 2.90 12.55 -2.46
N TYR A 11 3.90 11.70 -2.27
CA TYR A 11 5.17 11.82 -2.98
C TYR A 11 4.99 11.75 -4.50
N LEU A 12 4.32 10.71 -5.01
CA LEU A 12 4.07 10.55 -6.43
C LEU A 12 3.27 11.72 -7.00
N CYS A 13 2.23 12.15 -6.28
CA CYS A 13 1.43 13.29 -6.69
C CYS A 13 2.27 14.58 -6.83
N ALA A 14 3.12 14.89 -5.86
CA ALA A 14 3.99 16.06 -5.92
C ALA A 14 5.04 15.96 -7.03
N LYS A 15 5.66 14.77 -7.22
CA LYS A 15 6.64 14.47 -8.25
C LYS A 15 6.05 14.59 -9.66
N ASP A 16 4.80 14.14 -9.85
CA ASP A 16 4.19 13.86 -11.14
C ASP A 16 3.15 14.92 -11.56
N GLY A 17 3.36 16.16 -11.13
CA GLY A 17 2.60 17.32 -11.60
C GLY A 17 1.29 17.57 -10.86
N GLY A 18 1.19 17.17 -9.59
CA GLY A 18 0.07 17.51 -8.70
C GLY A 18 -1.27 17.06 -9.24
N GLY A 19 -2.10 18.03 -9.63
CA GLY A 19 -3.44 17.77 -10.17
C GLY A 19 -3.47 16.89 -11.42
N LEU A 20 -2.40 16.88 -12.23
CA LEU A 20 -2.29 15.96 -13.39
C LEU A 20 -2.28 14.50 -12.93
N PHE A 21 -1.43 14.18 -11.95
CA PHE A 21 -1.39 12.85 -11.34
C PHE A 21 -2.74 12.47 -10.72
N LEU A 22 -3.40 13.41 -10.02
CA LEU A 22 -4.71 13.18 -9.42
C LEU A 22 -5.76 12.78 -10.44
N ILE A 23 -5.83 13.48 -11.57
CA ILE A 23 -6.78 13.18 -12.66
C ILE A 23 -6.50 11.78 -13.23
N ILE A 24 -5.23 11.49 -13.55
CA ILE A 24 -4.83 10.18 -14.08
C ILE A 24 -5.15 9.08 -13.08
N TYR A 25 -4.80 9.26 -11.80
CA TYR A 25 -5.06 8.29 -10.75
C TYR A 25 -6.56 8.02 -10.59
N LEU A 26 -7.40 9.07 -10.59
CA LEU A 26 -8.85 8.92 -10.48
C LEU A 26 -9.45 8.14 -11.66
N VAL A 27 -9.01 8.44 -12.88
CA VAL A 27 -9.41 7.67 -14.08
C VAL A 27 -9.01 6.21 -13.94
N LEU A 28 -7.80 5.93 -13.46
CA LEU A 28 -7.31 4.55 -13.26
C LEU A 28 -8.08 3.81 -12.16
N VAL A 29 -8.43 4.46 -11.05
CA VAL A 29 -9.29 3.86 -10.01
C VAL A 29 -10.62 3.42 -10.59
N LEU A 30 -11.31 4.32 -11.31
CA LEU A 30 -12.63 4.08 -11.88
C LEU A 30 -12.65 3.05 -13.03
N THR A 31 -11.49 2.75 -13.60
CA THR A 31 -11.34 1.79 -14.70
C THR A 31 -10.57 0.54 -14.26
N PHE A 32 -9.28 0.62 -14.05
CA PHE A 32 -8.44 -0.53 -13.71
C PHE A 32 -8.64 -1.04 -12.28
N GLY A 33 -8.70 -0.14 -11.30
CA GLY A 33 -8.89 -0.50 -9.90
C GLY A 33 -10.18 -1.29 -9.70
N PHE A 34 -11.26 -0.77 -10.27
CA PHE A 34 -12.55 -1.43 -10.28
C PHE A 34 -12.48 -2.84 -10.89
N VAL A 35 -11.86 -3.02 -12.05
CA VAL A 35 -11.82 -4.31 -12.75
C VAL A 35 -11.05 -5.35 -11.95
N LEU A 36 -9.86 -5.00 -11.46
CA LEU A 36 -9.00 -5.92 -10.72
C LEU A 36 -9.60 -6.28 -9.36
N LEU A 37 -10.10 -5.29 -8.63
CA LEU A 37 -10.74 -5.50 -7.32
C LEU A 37 -11.99 -6.38 -7.45
N THR A 38 -12.84 -6.13 -8.46
CA THR A 38 -14.02 -6.96 -8.75
C THR A 38 -13.60 -8.40 -9.02
N THR A 39 -12.55 -8.59 -9.81
CA THR A 39 -12.04 -9.91 -10.19
C THR A 39 -11.58 -10.69 -8.97
N ASP A 40 -10.69 -10.11 -8.16
CA ASP A 40 -10.11 -10.80 -7.00
C ASP A 40 -11.20 -11.19 -5.97
N ILE A 41 -12.10 -10.25 -5.62
CA ILE A 41 -13.16 -10.51 -4.65
C ILE A 41 -14.14 -11.55 -5.18
N ALA A 42 -14.54 -11.47 -6.46
CA ALA A 42 -15.46 -12.42 -7.07
C ALA A 42 -14.85 -13.83 -7.19
N ILE A 43 -13.55 -13.94 -7.50
CA ILE A 43 -12.83 -15.23 -7.49
C ILE A 43 -12.95 -15.86 -6.10
N GLY A 44 -12.64 -15.11 -5.04
CA GLY A 44 -12.71 -15.59 -3.67
C GLY A 44 -14.13 -16.03 -3.28
N ARG A 45 -15.15 -15.16 -3.54
CA ARG A 45 -16.54 -15.46 -3.18
C ARG A 45 -17.09 -16.66 -3.93
N LYS A 46 -16.85 -16.75 -5.23
CA LYS A 46 -17.39 -17.84 -6.07
C LYS A 46 -16.76 -19.18 -5.78
N THR A 47 -15.45 -19.20 -5.54
CA THR A 47 -14.74 -20.45 -5.25
C THR A 47 -14.84 -20.88 -3.79
N LYS A 48 -15.13 -19.95 -2.87
CA LYS A 48 -15.04 -20.15 -1.41
C LYS A 48 -13.68 -20.69 -0.97
N LYS A 49 -12.63 -20.35 -1.72
CA LYS A 49 -11.25 -20.76 -1.50
C LYS A 49 -10.34 -19.56 -1.31
N ASN A 50 -9.29 -19.75 -0.52
CA ASN A 50 -8.20 -18.80 -0.42
C ASN A 50 -7.35 -18.80 -1.70
N ALA A 51 -6.52 -17.76 -1.89
CA ALA A 51 -5.81 -17.51 -3.13
C ALA A 51 -5.05 -18.73 -3.69
N LEU A 52 -4.40 -19.52 -2.82
CA LEU A 52 -3.60 -20.66 -3.21
C LEU A 52 -4.44 -21.74 -3.94
N ASN A 53 -5.66 -22.00 -3.50
CA ASN A 53 -6.54 -23.02 -4.07
C ASN A 53 -7.62 -22.45 -4.99
N ALA A 54 -7.88 -21.14 -4.98
CA ALA A 54 -8.91 -20.51 -5.80
C ALA A 54 -8.65 -20.69 -7.29
N TYR A 55 -7.42 -20.48 -7.74
CA TYR A 55 -7.05 -20.69 -9.15
C TYR A 55 -7.12 -22.15 -9.60
N ALA A 56 -6.75 -23.08 -8.71
CA ALA A 56 -6.89 -24.51 -8.97
C ALA A 56 -8.37 -24.94 -9.09
N ALA A 57 -9.27 -24.32 -8.31
CA ALA A 57 -10.72 -24.54 -8.39
C ALA A 57 -11.33 -24.00 -9.70
N ILE A 58 -10.74 -22.95 -10.28
CA ILE A 58 -11.13 -22.43 -11.59
C ILE A 58 -10.65 -23.37 -12.71
N SER A 59 -9.36 -23.70 -12.68
CA SER A 59 -8.75 -24.61 -13.67
C SER A 59 -7.45 -25.23 -13.11
N SER A 60 -7.33 -26.55 -13.18
CA SER A 60 -6.15 -27.26 -12.69
C SER A 60 -4.84 -26.82 -13.36
N LYS A 61 -4.90 -26.41 -14.63
CA LYS A 61 -3.76 -25.88 -15.39
C LYS A 61 -3.23 -24.56 -14.82
N TRP A 62 -4.05 -23.78 -14.13
CA TRP A 62 -3.72 -22.47 -13.58
C TRP A 62 -3.39 -22.50 -12.07
N LYS A 63 -3.24 -23.71 -11.52
CA LYS A 63 -2.86 -23.89 -10.10
C LYS A 63 -1.58 -23.14 -9.71
N PHE A 64 -0.60 -23.05 -10.62
CA PHE A 64 0.66 -22.33 -10.38
C PHE A 64 0.45 -20.87 -10.01
N LEU A 65 -0.60 -20.23 -10.56
CA LEU A 65 -0.92 -18.83 -10.28
C LEU A 65 -1.29 -18.63 -8.80
N GLY A 66 -1.94 -19.62 -8.19
CA GLY A 66 -2.22 -19.62 -6.75
C GLY A 66 -0.95 -19.61 -5.90
N TYR A 67 0.08 -20.36 -6.30
CA TYR A 67 1.38 -20.37 -5.61
C TYR A 67 2.11 -19.02 -5.75
N LEU A 68 2.10 -18.43 -6.96
CA LEU A 68 2.68 -17.09 -7.17
C LEU A 68 1.96 -16.04 -6.33
N THR A 69 0.63 -16.08 -6.32
CA THR A 69 -0.19 -15.16 -5.51
C THR A 69 0.05 -15.33 -4.02
N PHE A 70 0.31 -16.55 -3.53
CA PHE A 70 0.66 -16.80 -2.14
C PHE A 70 2.06 -16.29 -1.78
N LEU A 71 3.01 -16.31 -2.72
CA LEU A 71 4.37 -15.86 -2.51
C LEU A 71 4.44 -14.33 -2.23
N VAL A 72 3.54 -13.55 -2.84
CA VAL A 72 3.50 -12.09 -2.65
C VAL A 72 3.33 -11.69 -1.19
N PRO A 73 2.25 -12.08 -0.47
CA PRO A 73 2.10 -11.73 0.94
C PRO A 73 3.18 -12.36 1.82
N ALA A 74 3.76 -13.51 1.43
CA ALA A 74 4.88 -14.10 2.15
C ALA A 74 6.11 -13.19 2.11
N LEU A 75 6.45 -12.61 0.95
CA LEU A 75 7.53 -11.64 0.81
C LEU A 75 7.19 -10.32 1.50
N ILE A 76 6.01 -9.77 1.31
CA ILE A 76 5.59 -8.50 1.93
C ILE A 76 5.69 -8.59 3.45
N MET A 77 5.27 -9.71 4.05
CA MET A 77 5.30 -9.88 5.50
C MET A 77 6.71 -9.76 6.07
N THR A 78 7.75 -10.09 5.31
CA THR A 78 9.15 -10.05 5.76
C THR A 78 9.62 -8.63 6.05
N TYR A 79 9.24 -7.64 5.25
CA TYR A 79 9.69 -6.26 5.36
C TYR A 79 8.62 -5.31 5.93
N TYR A 80 7.35 -5.60 5.75
CA TYR A 80 6.28 -4.71 6.21
C TYR A 80 6.22 -4.60 7.75
N SER A 81 6.53 -5.68 8.45
CA SER A 81 6.66 -5.67 9.91
C SER A 81 7.86 -4.85 10.40
N VAL A 82 8.94 -4.78 9.63
CA VAL A 82 10.10 -3.92 9.91
C VAL A 82 9.71 -2.45 9.82
N ILE A 83 9.03 -2.07 8.73
CA ILE A 83 8.50 -0.72 8.55
C ILE A 83 7.52 -0.36 9.69
N GLY A 84 6.65 -1.29 10.09
CA GLY A 84 5.80 -1.13 11.26
C GLY A 84 6.57 -0.86 12.54
N GLY A 85 7.70 -1.51 12.72
CA GLY A 85 8.62 -1.26 13.84
C GLY A 85 9.22 0.14 13.81
N TRP A 86 9.60 0.66 12.63
CA TRP A 86 10.05 2.04 12.49
C TRP A 86 9.00 3.07 12.90
N ILE A 87 7.75 2.82 12.53
CA ILE A 87 6.62 3.67 12.91
C ILE A 87 6.44 3.67 14.45
N VAL A 88 6.48 2.51 15.09
CA VAL A 88 6.40 2.40 16.56
C VAL A 88 7.57 3.12 17.25
N LYS A 89 8.78 3.02 16.71
CA LYS A 89 9.96 3.77 17.20
C LYS A 89 9.73 5.28 17.17
N TYR A 90 9.25 5.82 16.05
CA TYR A 90 9.01 7.25 15.92
C TYR A 90 7.86 7.73 16.80
N LEU A 91 6.75 6.97 16.88
CA LEU A 91 5.67 7.26 17.82
C LEU A 91 6.20 7.36 19.26
N THR A 92 7.01 6.39 19.68
CA THR A 92 7.64 6.38 21.00
C THR A 92 8.56 7.60 21.20
N ALA A 93 9.34 7.96 20.19
CA ALA A 93 10.23 9.12 20.26
C ALA A 93 9.45 10.44 20.45
N TYR A 94 8.36 10.64 19.72
CA TYR A 94 7.50 11.84 19.90
C TYR A 94 6.83 11.89 21.26
N VAL A 95 6.41 10.74 21.80
CA VAL A 95 5.81 10.67 23.14
C VAL A 95 6.83 10.97 24.23
N VAL A 96 8.04 10.42 24.13
CA VAL A 96 9.07 10.47 25.19
C VAL A 96 9.98 11.70 25.03
N SER A 97 10.55 11.89 23.83
CA SER A 97 11.65 12.82 23.59
C SER A 97 11.22 14.12 22.89
N GLY A 98 9.97 14.20 22.40
CA GLY A 98 9.48 15.39 21.67
C GLY A 98 9.93 15.43 20.22
N THR A 99 10.05 16.66 19.64
CA THR A 99 10.28 16.88 18.21
C THR A 99 11.75 16.93 17.81
N GLU A 100 12.63 17.32 18.70
CA GLU A 100 14.04 17.61 18.36
C GLU A 100 14.81 16.37 17.96
N ALA A 101 14.73 15.31 18.76
CA ALA A 101 15.50 14.09 18.50
C ALA A 101 15.13 13.40 17.16
N PRO A 102 13.85 13.18 16.80
CA PRO A 102 13.48 12.58 15.51
C PRO A 102 13.85 13.43 14.29
N ALA A 103 14.01 14.74 14.46
CA ALA A 103 14.33 15.69 13.39
C ALA A 103 15.83 15.80 13.10
N GLN A 104 16.69 15.25 13.98
CA GLN A 104 18.15 15.31 13.80
C GLN A 104 18.60 14.50 12.58
N ASP A 105 19.57 15.04 11.85
CA ASP A 105 20.20 14.29 10.77
C ASP A 105 20.89 13.04 11.32
N GLY A 106 20.68 11.92 10.62
CA GLY A 106 21.23 10.63 11.04
C GLY A 106 20.41 9.87 12.10
N TYR A 107 19.36 10.46 12.69
CA TYR A 107 18.52 9.78 13.68
C TYR A 107 17.92 8.48 13.14
N PHE A 108 17.32 8.53 11.95
CA PHE A 108 16.78 7.34 11.30
C PHE A 108 17.85 6.34 10.94
N THR A 109 18.95 6.78 10.32
CA THR A 109 20.06 5.91 9.91
C THR A 109 20.69 5.22 11.11
N SER A 110 20.99 5.94 12.19
CA SER A 110 21.55 5.35 13.41
C SER A 110 20.61 4.32 14.06
N PHE A 111 19.28 4.54 13.94
CA PHE A 111 18.32 3.59 14.43
C PHE A 111 18.31 2.31 13.59
N ILE A 112 18.16 2.40 12.24
CA ILE A 112 18.05 1.21 11.39
C ILE A 112 19.35 0.39 11.30
N THR A 113 20.51 1.04 11.49
CA THR A 113 21.81 0.37 11.50
C THR A 113 22.19 -0.20 12.86
N SER A 114 21.44 0.06 13.92
CA SER A 114 21.68 -0.52 15.23
C SER A 114 21.27 -2.00 15.27
N ASN A 115 21.99 -2.82 16.06
CA ASN A 115 21.80 -4.27 16.07
C ASN A 115 20.50 -4.71 16.76
N ALA A 116 20.05 -4.03 17.81
CA ALA A 116 18.96 -4.50 18.66
C ALA A 116 17.67 -3.69 18.52
N ALA A 117 17.75 -2.36 18.43
CA ALA A 117 16.59 -1.49 18.49
C ALA A 117 15.58 -1.76 17.36
N PRO A 118 15.95 -1.91 16.06
CA PRO A 118 15.00 -2.21 15.00
C PRO A 118 14.27 -3.52 15.24
N ILE A 119 14.97 -4.53 15.75
CA ILE A 119 14.41 -5.86 16.04
C ILE A 119 13.37 -5.78 17.16
N VAL A 120 13.65 -5.03 18.23
CA VAL A 120 12.72 -4.87 19.37
C VAL A 120 11.43 -4.18 18.91
N PHE A 121 11.53 -3.07 18.19
CA PHE A 121 10.35 -2.34 17.72
C PHE A 121 9.57 -3.12 16.65
N MET A 122 10.25 -3.82 15.75
CA MET A 122 9.64 -4.75 14.81
C MET A 122 8.90 -5.87 15.52
N PHE A 123 9.50 -6.47 16.55
CA PHE A 123 8.85 -7.52 17.34
C PHE A 123 7.57 -7.03 18.02
N ILE A 124 7.56 -5.82 18.60
CA ILE A 124 6.37 -5.22 19.20
C ILE A 124 5.25 -5.10 18.17
N PHE A 125 5.57 -4.57 16.98
CA PHE A 125 4.57 -4.41 15.93
C PHE A 125 4.06 -5.75 15.40
N LEU A 126 4.96 -6.72 15.18
CA LEU A 126 4.62 -8.07 14.73
C LEU A 126 3.76 -8.81 15.76
N ALA A 127 4.07 -8.68 17.05
CA ALA A 127 3.30 -9.29 18.13
C ALA A 127 1.86 -8.75 18.18
N LEU A 128 1.68 -7.43 18.00
CA LEU A 128 0.35 -6.82 17.90
C LEU A 128 -0.42 -7.35 16.69
N THR A 129 0.24 -7.44 15.52
CA THR A 129 -0.34 -8.01 14.29
C THR A 129 -0.78 -9.45 14.51
N ALA A 130 0.11 -10.28 15.04
CA ALA A 130 -0.15 -11.70 15.30
C ALA A 130 -1.27 -11.90 16.32
N TRP A 131 -1.35 -11.05 17.35
CA TRP A 131 -2.41 -11.10 18.33
C TRP A 131 -3.79 -10.82 17.71
N VAL A 132 -3.90 -9.80 16.86
CA VAL A 132 -5.17 -9.47 16.18
C VAL A 132 -5.62 -10.64 15.29
N VAL A 133 -4.70 -11.21 14.49
CA VAL A 133 -5.01 -12.36 13.61
C VAL A 133 -5.35 -13.62 14.41
N TYR A 134 -4.68 -13.84 15.53
CA TYR A 134 -4.96 -14.98 16.44
C TYR A 134 -6.38 -14.96 16.99
N LEU A 135 -6.94 -13.77 17.28
CA LEU A 135 -8.33 -13.61 17.74
C LEU A 135 -9.36 -13.97 16.66
N GLY A 136 -8.97 -14.04 15.39
CA GLY A 136 -9.81 -14.41 14.27
C GLY A 136 -10.48 -13.22 13.56
N VAL A 137 -11.29 -13.53 12.55
CA VAL A 137 -11.86 -12.48 11.66
C VAL A 137 -12.81 -11.57 12.43
N GLU A 138 -13.84 -12.10 13.08
CA GLU A 138 -14.88 -11.30 13.75
C GLU A 138 -14.37 -10.58 15.00
N LYS A 139 -13.68 -11.32 15.91
CA LYS A 139 -13.23 -10.81 17.22
C LYS A 139 -11.93 -10.02 17.15
N GLY A 140 -11.11 -10.26 16.12
CA GLY A 140 -9.85 -9.59 15.88
C GLY A 140 -9.98 -8.56 14.76
N ILE A 141 -9.86 -9.01 13.53
CA ILE A 141 -9.69 -8.15 12.34
C ILE A 141 -10.85 -7.16 12.21
N GLU A 142 -12.09 -7.63 12.18
CA GLU A 142 -13.26 -6.78 11.99
C GLU A 142 -13.46 -5.81 13.16
N LYS A 143 -13.36 -6.31 14.40
CA LYS A 143 -13.54 -5.50 15.61
C LYS A 143 -12.53 -4.35 15.68
N TYR A 144 -11.23 -4.66 15.50
CA TYR A 144 -10.17 -3.63 15.58
C TYR A 144 -10.22 -2.67 14.39
N SER A 145 -10.45 -3.16 13.18
CA SER A 145 -10.60 -2.29 12.00
C SER A 145 -11.77 -1.32 12.15
N ARG A 146 -12.90 -1.77 12.70
CA ARG A 146 -14.08 -0.93 12.96
C ARG A 146 -13.81 0.22 13.93
N ILE A 147 -12.85 0.05 14.84
CA ILE A 147 -12.43 1.09 15.80
C ILE A 147 -11.34 1.96 15.20
N LEU A 148 -10.30 1.34 14.62
CA LEU A 148 -9.09 2.04 14.16
C LEU A 148 -9.34 2.92 12.94
N MET A 149 -10.19 2.48 11.99
CA MET A 149 -10.43 3.22 10.75
C MET A 149 -11.13 4.56 10.95
N PRO A 150 -12.20 4.70 11.75
CA PRO A 150 -12.77 6.00 12.06
C PRO A 150 -11.79 6.94 12.78
N ILE A 151 -10.98 6.42 13.71
CA ILE A 151 -9.96 7.22 14.39
C ILE A 151 -8.92 7.72 13.39
N LEU A 152 -8.43 6.84 12.51
CA LEU A 152 -7.52 7.21 11.42
C LEU A 152 -8.10 8.34 10.57
N LEU A 153 -9.37 8.22 10.17
CA LEU A 153 -10.03 9.23 9.34
C LEU A 153 -10.16 10.59 10.05
N ILE A 154 -10.48 10.59 11.34
CA ILE A 154 -10.53 11.80 12.16
C ILE A 154 -9.14 12.45 12.24
N LEU A 155 -8.10 11.66 12.50
CA LEU A 155 -6.73 12.15 12.59
C LEU A 155 -6.23 12.74 11.27
N ILE A 156 -6.47 12.07 10.15
CA ILE A 156 -6.02 12.56 8.84
C ILE A 156 -6.75 13.86 8.45
N ILE A 157 -8.05 13.97 8.71
CA ILE A 157 -8.82 15.20 8.47
C ILE A 157 -8.31 16.33 9.37
N GLY A 158 -8.09 16.06 10.66
CA GLY A 158 -7.60 17.05 11.61
C GLY A 158 -6.22 17.60 11.22
N ILE A 159 -5.29 16.73 10.88
CA ILE A 159 -3.94 17.14 10.44
C ILE A 159 -4.01 17.84 9.08
N ALA A 160 -4.86 17.39 8.14
CA ALA A 160 -5.03 18.05 6.84
C ALA A 160 -5.55 19.49 7.00
N ILE A 161 -6.58 19.71 7.82
CA ILE A 161 -7.08 21.05 8.12
C ILE A 161 -5.97 21.91 8.74
N PHE A 162 -5.26 21.37 9.73
CA PHE A 162 -4.14 22.08 10.36
C PHE A 162 -3.05 22.44 9.36
N SER A 163 -2.69 21.54 8.46
CA SER A 163 -1.69 21.73 7.40
C SER A 163 -2.02 22.92 6.49
N LEU A 164 -3.30 23.16 6.19
CA LEU A 164 -3.75 24.30 5.37
C LEU A 164 -3.62 25.64 6.10
N THR A 165 -3.59 25.65 7.42
CA THR A 165 -3.44 26.90 8.23
C THR A 165 -1.99 27.31 8.45
N LEU A 166 -1.03 26.48 8.04
CA LEU A 166 0.40 26.75 8.24
C LEU A 166 0.88 27.89 7.38
N SER A 167 1.81 28.67 7.95
CA SER A 167 2.53 29.74 7.28
C SER A 167 3.95 29.81 7.83
N TYR A 168 4.93 30.04 6.95
CA TYR A 168 6.34 30.14 7.31
C TYR A 168 7.02 31.16 6.39
N GLU A 169 7.78 32.06 6.98
CA GLU A 169 8.61 33.02 6.28
C GLU A 169 10.03 32.46 6.16
N THR A 170 10.49 32.29 4.92
CA THR A 170 11.83 31.80 4.61
C THR A 170 12.89 32.88 4.85
N GLU A 171 14.17 32.49 4.92
CA GLU A 171 15.29 33.43 5.16
C GLU A 171 15.42 34.52 4.08
N ASP A 172 14.91 34.27 2.89
CA ASP A 172 14.85 35.26 1.77
C ASP A 172 13.62 36.17 1.82
N GLY A 173 12.81 36.11 2.89
CA GLY A 173 11.60 36.91 3.09
C GLY A 173 10.37 36.43 2.32
N THR A 174 10.44 35.26 1.65
CA THR A 174 9.29 34.69 0.96
C THR A 174 8.35 34.00 1.96
N VAL A 175 7.07 34.37 1.94
CA VAL A 175 6.05 33.70 2.78
C VAL A 175 5.44 32.52 2.05
N ARG A 176 5.67 31.33 2.57
CA ARG A 176 5.04 30.09 2.12
C ARG A 176 3.84 29.77 3.00
N THR A 177 2.72 29.42 2.37
CA THR A 177 1.48 29.07 3.10
C THR A 177 0.97 27.70 2.71
N GLY A 178 0.16 27.09 3.59
CA GLY A 178 -0.52 25.81 3.29
C GLY A 178 -1.42 25.90 2.07
N LEU A 179 -2.01 27.07 1.79
CA LEU A 179 -2.82 27.29 0.58
C LEU A 179 -1.98 27.31 -0.70
N HIS A 180 -0.73 27.80 -0.67
CA HIS A 180 0.19 27.65 -1.80
C HIS A 180 0.53 26.18 -2.04
N GLY A 181 0.78 25.41 -0.97
CA GLY A 181 0.98 23.95 -1.07
C GLY A 181 -0.26 23.22 -1.59
N LEU A 182 -1.46 23.66 -1.24
CA LEU A 182 -2.72 23.16 -1.78
C LEU A 182 -2.81 23.41 -3.30
N ALA A 183 -2.38 24.58 -3.77
CA ALA A 183 -2.35 24.89 -5.19
C ALA A 183 -1.42 23.92 -5.96
N ILE A 184 -0.22 23.62 -5.43
CA ILE A 184 0.71 22.64 -5.99
C ILE A 184 0.05 21.24 -6.07
N TYR A 185 -0.73 20.88 -5.05
CA TYR A 185 -1.40 19.58 -4.99
C TYR A 185 -2.53 19.46 -6.01
N LEU A 186 -3.36 20.50 -6.20
CA LEU A 186 -4.61 20.42 -6.96
C LEU A 186 -4.50 20.94 -8.40
N ILE A 187 -3.58 21.86 -8.68
CA ILE A 187 -3.44 22.45 -10.00
C ILE A 187 -2.61 21.52 -10.88
N PRO A 188 -3.13 21.08 -12.05
CA PRO A 188 -2.36 20.27 -12.99
C PRO A 188 -1.14 21.03 -13.51
N ASN A 189 0.06 20.53 -13.26
CA ASN A 189 1.25 21.04 -13.90
C ASN A 189 1.55 20.19 -15.14
N VAL A 190 1.50 20.84 -16.31
CA VAL A 190 1.76 20.23 -17.62
C VAL A 190 3.03 20.78 -18.28
N GLU A 191 3.83 21.58 -17.57
CA GLU A 191 5.08 22.13 -18.09
C GLU A 191 6.05 20.99 -18.44
N GLY A 192 6.61 21.05 -19.65
CA GLY A 192 7.53 20.03 -20.13
C GLY A 192 6.91 18.63 -20.33
N LEU A 193 5.57 18.53 -20.39
CA LEU A 193 4.89 17.25 -20.59
C LEU A 193 5.18 16.68 -21.99
N THR A 194 6.01 15.65 -22.03
CA THR A 194 6.27 14.84 -23.23
C THR A 194 5.46 13.54 -23.18
N VAL A 195 5.33 12.84 -24.30
CA VAL A 195 4.68 11.51 -24.32
C VAL A 195 5.38 10.54 -23.36
N LYS A 196 6.72 10.56 -23.32
CA LYS A 196 7.50 9.73 -22.39
C LYS A 196 7.12 10.06 -20.93
N ARG A 197 7.12 11.36 -20.58
CA ARG A 197 6.78 11.80 -19.22
C ARG A 197 5.34 11.44 -18.84
N PHE A 198 4.39 11.57 -19.76
CA PHE A 198 3.00 11.14 -19.53
C PHE A 198 2.90 9.64 -19.24
N LEU A 199 3.64 8.80 -19.97
CA LEU A 199 3.67 7.36 -19.73
C LEU A 199 4.29 7.02 -18.38
N GLU A 200 5.36 7.73 -17.97
CA GLU A 200 5.94 7.57 -16.63
C GLU A 200 4.92 7.89 -15.52
N ILE A 201 4.20 9.01 -15.62
CA ILE A 201 3.15 9.39 -14.68
C ILE A 201 2.03 8.35 -14.64
N LEU A 202 1.61 7.86 -15.79
CA LEU A 202 0.60 6.81 -15.89
C LEU A 202 1.03 5.53 -15.16
N LEU A 203 2.29 5.14 -15.29
CA LEU A 203 2.85 3.95 -14.66
C LEU A 203 3.01 4.12 -13.14
N ASP A 204 3.47 5.28 -12.70
CA ASP A 204 3.56 5.60 -11.28
C ASP A 204 2.17 5.57 -10.63
N ALA A 205 1.16 6.14 -11.29
CA ALA A 205 -0.22 6.12 -10.84
C ALA A 205 -0.80 4.69 -10.82
N MET A 206 -0.51 3.86 -11.82
CA MET A 206 -0.93 2.45 -11.83
C MET A 206 -0.25 1.63 -10.75
N SER A 207 1.05 1.77 -10.57
CA SER A 207 1.80 1.10 -9.51
C SER A 207 1.27 1.47 -8.12
N GLN A 208 0.93 2.75 -7.92
CA GLN A 208 0.28 3.22 -6.70
C GLN A 208 -1.10 2.58 -6.49
N LEU A 209 -1.90 2.47 -7.54
CA LEU A 209 -3.22 1.85 -7.50
C LEU A 209 -3.16 0.37 -7.06
N PHE A 210 -2.23 -0.39 -7.62
CA PHE A 210 -2.02 -1.80 -7.26
C PHE A 210 -1.72 -1.96 -5.79
N PHE A 211 -0.78 -1.17 -5.30
CA PHE A 211 -0.36 -1.21 -3.91
C PHE A 211 -1.50 -0.79 -2.96
N SER A 212 -2.21 0.29 -3.30
CA SER A 212 -3.30 0.84 -2.48
C SER A 212 -4.46 -0.13 -2.33
N LEU A 213 -4.93 -0.71 -3.43
CA LEU A 213 -6.08 -1.61 -3.44
C LEU A 213 -5.75 -3.07 -3.05
N SER A 214 -4.46 -3.37 -2.81
CA SER A 214 -3.99 -4.72 -2.46
C SER A 214 -4.45 -5.81 -3.46
N VAL A 215 -4.54 -5.47 -4.74
CA VAL A 215 -4.92 -6.41 -5.81
C VAL A 215 -3.75 -7.29 -6.20
N SER A 216 -4.03 -8.50 -6.66
CA SER A 216 -3.04 -9.52 -7.06
C SER A 216 -2.09 -10.01 -5.97
N MET A 217 -2.36 -9.65 -4.71
CA MET A 217 -1.63 -10.13 -3.52
C MET A 217 -2.31 -11.32 -2.84
N GLY A 218 -3.45 -11.79 -3.37
CA GLY A 218 -4.26 -12.81 -2.72
C GLY A 218 -5.10 -12.34 -1.54
N ILE A 219 -4.91 -11.10 -1.08
CA ILE A 219 -5.65 -10.53 0.05
C ILE A 219 -7.13 -10.39 -0.30
N MET A 220 -7.46 -9.79 -1.45
CA MET A 220 -8.83 -9.58 -1.87
C MET A 220 -9.53 -10.90 -2.24
N ILE A 221 -8.81 -11.91 -2.74
CA ILE A 221 -9.34 -13.27 -2.93
C ILE A 221 -9.67 -13.90 -1.58
N THR A 222 -8.77 -13.79 -0.60
CA THR A 222 -8.99 -14.35 0.74
C THR A 222 -10.19 -13.69 1.44
N TYR A 223 -10.28 -12.36 1.42
CA TYR A 223 -11.45 -11.67 1.96
C TYR A 223 -12.73 -11.98 1.17
N GLY A 224 -12.63 -12.08 -0.16
CA GLY A 224 -13.72 -12.53 -1.02
C GLY A 224 -14.28 -13.87 -0.58
N SER A 225 -13.43 -14.83 -0.18
CA SER A 225 -13.87 -16.15 0.27
C SER A 225 -14.71 -16.10 1.57
N TYR A 226 -14.57 -15.05 2.37
CA TYR A 226 -15.36 -14.83 3.59
C TYR A 226 -16.70 -14.12 3.32
N VAL A 227 -16.83 -13.49 2.16
CA VAL A 227 -18.05 -12.76 1.81
C VAL A 227 -19.22 -13.74 1.65
N LYS A 228 -20.33 -13.45 2.34
CA LYS A 228 -21.56 -14.23 2.22
C LYS A 228 -22.20 -14.03 0.85
N ASP A 229 -22.99 -15.00 0.45
CA ASP A 229 -23.63 -15.00 -0.88
C ASP A 229 -24.69 -13.91 -1.06
N ASP A 230 -25.31 -13.46 0.04
CA ASP A 230 -26.34 -12.42 0.06
C ASP A 230 -25.78 -10.97 0.03
N VAL A 231 -24.45 -10.81 0.10
CA VAL A 231 -23.82 -9.49 0.08
C VAL A 231 -23.74 -8.95 -1.35
N ASN A 232 -24.17 -7.70 -1.55
CA ASN A 232 -24.04 -6.99 -2.82
C ASN A 232 -22.58 -6.59 -3.09
N LEU A 233 -21.91 -7.35 -3.96
CA LEU A 233 -20.48 -7.12 -4.28
C LEU A 233 -20.26 -5.76 -4.96
N SER A 234 -21.12 -5.38 -5.90
CA SER A 234 -20.97 -4.10 -6.63
C SER A 234 -20.94 -2.92 -5.68
N LYS A 235 -21.85 -2.92 -4.67
CA LYS A 235 -21.90 -1.88 -3.63
C LYS A 235 -20.64 -1.90 -2.76
N SER A 236 -20.18 -3.08 -2.33
CA SER A 236 -19.00 -3.23 -1.49
C SER A 236 -17.74 -2.76 -2.21
N ILE A 237 -17.56 -3.11 -3.47
CA ILE A 237 -16.44 -2.69 -4.31
C ILE A 237 -16.42 -1.16 -4.47
N ASN A 238 -17.56 -0.54 -4.80
CA ASN A 238 -17.65 0.91 -4.89
C ASN A 238 -17.27 1.61 -3.55
N GLN A 239 -17.67 1.04 -2.42
CA GLN A 239 -17.29 1.58 -1.11
C GLN A 239 -15.79 1.49 -0.88
N ILE A 240 -15.15 0.38 -1.23
CA ILE A 240 -13.68 0.22 -1.10
C ILE A 240 -12.98 1.27 -1.96
N GLU A 241 -13.37 1.43 -3.23
CA GLU A 241 -12.79 2.44 -4.13
C GLU A 241 -12.91 3.85 -3.57
N ILE A 242 -14.10 4.24 -3.10
CA ILE A 242 -14.38 5.59 -2.58
C ILE A 242 -13.55 5.85 -1.31
N PHE A 243 -13.54 4.91 -0.36
CA PHE A 243 -12.81 5.10 0.90
C PHE A 243 -11.29 5.10 0.69
N ASP A 244 -10.75 4.21 -0.12
CA ASP A 244 -9.32 4.15 -0.39
C ASP A 244 -8.83 5.41 -1.09
N THR A 245 -9.53 5.83 -2.16
CA THR A 245 -9.22 7.05 -2.91
C THR A 245 -9.41 8.31 -2.05
N GLY A 246 -10.45 8.35 -1.23
CA GLY A 246 -10.71 9.45 -0.30
C GLY A 246 -9.59 9.62 0.73
N VAL A 247 -9.10 8.54 1.31
CA VAL A 247 -7.97 8.59 2.24
C VAL A 247 -6.68 8.98 1.54
N ALA A 248 -6.40 8.47 0.33
CA ALA A 248 -5.24 8.88 -0.45
C ALA A 248 -5.28 10.39 -0.74
N PHE A 249 -6.43 10.91 -1.17
CA PHE A 249 -6.65 12.33 -1.41
C PHE A 249 -6.42 13.18 -0.14
N LEU A 250 -6.99 12.78 0.99
CA LEU A 250 -6.81 13.47 2.27
C LEU A 250 -5.33 13.42 2.74
N SER A 251 -4.61 12.34 2.44
CA SER A 251 -3.18 12.23 2.75
C SER A 251 -2.35 13.23 1.95
N GLY A 252 -2.69 13.45 0.68
CA GLY A 252 -2.09 14.50 -0.14
C GLY A 252 -2.32 15.89 0.45
N LEU A 253 -3.58 16.20 0.86
CA LEU A 253 -3.93 17.43 1.55
C LEU A 253 -3.19 17.63 2.87
N MET A 254 -2.90 16.55 3.58
CA MET A 254 -2.19 16.57 4.85
C MET A 254 -0.69 16.83 4.67
N ILE A 255 -0.05 16.16 3.72
CA ILE A 255 1.41 16.10 3.63
C ILE A 255 1.97 17.18 2.71
N ILE A 256 1.41 17.36 1.50
CA ILE A 256 1.98 18.24 0.50
C ILE A 256 2.02 19.69 0.98
N PRO A 257 0.92 20.28 1.53
CA PRO A 257 0.97 21.63 2.06
C PRO A 257 1.97 21.79 3.22
N ALA A 258 2.00 20.83 4.16
CA ALA A 258 2.90 20.92 5.31
C ALA A 258 4.37 20.87 4.91
N VAL A 259 4.74 19.97 4.02
CA VAL A 259 6.13 19.85 3.54
C VAL A 259 6.53 21.06 2.72
N PHE A 260 5.64 21.55 1.83
CA PHE A 260 5.90 22.75 1.03
C PHE A 260 6.17 24.00 1.89
N VAL A 261 5.38 24.20 2.93
CA VAL A 261 5.52 25.37 3.80
C VAL A 261 6.93 25.45 4.41
N PHE A 262 7.44 24.36 4.97
CA PHE A 262 8.71 24.37 5.69
C PHE A 262 9.94 24.00 4.85
N LEU A 263 9.79 23.08 3.89
CA LEU A 263 10.91 22.53 3.13
C LEU A 263 10.86 22.87 1.62
N GLY A 264 9.76 23.48 1.15
CA GLY A 264 9.56 23.69 -0.29
C GLY A 264 9.31 22.39 -1.05
N THR A 265 9.40 22.48 -2.38
CA THR A 265 9.24 21.31 -3.28
C THR A 265 10.31 20.24 -3.09
N ASP A 266 11.54 20.66 -2.71
CA ASP A 266 12.68 19.77 -2.52
C ASP A 266 12.52 18.84 -1.30
N GLY A 267 11.63 19.20 -0.37
CA GLY A 267 11.27 18.35 0.77
C GLY A 267 10.47 17.09 0.42
N MET A 268 9.92 17.02 -0.81
CA MET A 268 9.12 15.88 -1.29
C MET A 268 10.01 14.72 -1.74
N THR A 269 10.61 14.04 -0.77
CA THR A 269 11.43 12.84 -0.99
C THR A 269 10.59 11.59 -1.09
N SER A 270 11.17 10.50 -1.63
CA SER A 270 10.44 9.24 -1.84
C SER A 270 10.30 8.38 -0.57
N GLY A 271 9.19 7.67 -0.48
CA GLY A 271 8.97 6.55 0.43
C GLY A 271 9.34 6.81 1.90
N PRO A 272 10.20 5.96 2.49
CA PRO A 272 10.62 6.10 3.88
C PRO A 272 11.28 7.45 4.21
N SER A 273 12.01 8.04 3.25
CA SER A 273 12.69 9.34 3.46
C SER A 273 11.69 10.46 3.73
N LEU A 274 10.56 10.51 3.03
CA LEU A 274 9.51 11.49 3.32
C LEU A 274 9.01 11.36 4.76
N THR A 275 8.73 10.14 5.19
CA THR A 275 8.10 9.87 6.50
C THR A 275 9.07 10.00 7.67
N PHE A 276 10.30 9.52 7.51
CA PHE A 276 11.25 9.38 8.62
C PHE A 276 12.38 10.44 8.61
N LEU A 277 12.51 11.23 7.54
CA LEU A 277 13.48 12.32 7.46
C LEU A 277 12.81 13.68 7.26
N SER A 278 11.97 13.84 6.22
CA SER A 278 11.38 15.15 5.89
C SER A 278 10.29 15.56 6.88
N LEU A 279 9.31 14.72 7.14
CA LEU A 279 8.20 15.07 8.06
C LEU A 279 8.65 15.35 9.51
N PRO A 280 9.61 14.62 10.11
CA PRO A 280 10.12 15.00 11.41
C PRO A 280 10.69 16.42 11.47
N LYS A 281 11.40 16.89 10.43
CA LYS A 281 11.90 18.27 10.32
C LYS A 281 10.74 19.25 10.21
N VAL A 282 9.71 18.93 9.43
CA VAL A 282 8.47 19.73 9.34
C VAL A 282 7.82 19.87 10.71
N PHE A 283 7.67 18.78 11.47
CA PHE A 283 7.06 18.81 12.80
C PHE A 283 7.93 19.59 13.80
N ALA A 284 9.25 19.50 13.73
CA ALA A 284 10.13 20.33 14.56
C ALA A 284 9.97 21.83 14.26
N SER A 285 9.79 22.19 13.00
CA SER A 285 9.57 23.59 12.58
C SER A 285 8.20 24.14 12.99
N MET A 286 7.24 23.30 13.38
CA MET A 286 5.91 23.69 13.90
C MET A 286 5.96 24.17 15.38
N GLY A 287 7.12 24.14 16.03
CA GLY A 287 7.26 24.53 17.44
C GLY A 287 6.45 23.64 18.40
N ALA A 288 5.73 24.24 19.33
CA ALA A 288 4.97 23.49 20.34
C ALA A 288 3.88 22.56 19.77
N ALA A 289 3.27 22.91 18.64
CA ALA A 289 2.26 22.08 17.97
C ALA A 289 2.87 20.82 17.35
N GLY A 290 4.13 20.86 16.95
CA GLY A 290 4.78 19.76 16.21
C GLY A 290 4.82 18.45 16.96
N ARG A 291 4.95 18.47 18.30
CA ARG A 291 4.90 17.26 19.13
C ARG A 291 3.54 16.56 19.02
N PHE A 292 2.47 17.31 19.14
CA PHE A 292 1.10 16.74 19.07
C PHE A 292 0.79 16.25 17.65
N VAL A 293 1.19 17.01 16.63
CA VAL A 293 1.02 16.62 15.22
C VAL A 293 1.83 15.36 14.92
N GLY A 294 3.08 15.29 15.40
CA GLY A 294 3.93 14.10 15.23
C GLY A 294 3.35 12.85 15.90
N ILE A 295 2.86 12.97 17.14
CA ILE A 295 2.16 11.86 17.83
C ILE A 295 0.93 11.43 17.02
N ALA A 296 0.08 12.38 16.62
CA ALA A 296 -1.14 12.10 15.86
C ALA A 296 -0.83 11.44 14.51
N PHE A 297 0.19 11.94 13.81
CA PHE A 297 0.63 11.41 12.51
C PHE A 297 1.17 9.97 12.64
N PHE A 298 2.12 9.71 13.54
CA PHE A 298 2.69 8.36 13.68
C PHE A 298 1.71 7.36 14.30
N LEU A 299 0.75 7.82 15.12
CA LEU A 299 -0.35 6.98 15.60
C LEU A 299 -1.28 6.58 14.45
N MET A 300 -1.68 7.54 13.63
CA MET A 300 -2.49 7.32 12.43
C MET A 300 -1.78 6.39 11.45
N LEU A 301 -0.51 6.62 11.17
CA LEU A 301 0.31 5.78 10.30
C LEU A 301 0.47 4.37 10.88
N GLY A 302 0.60 4.26 12.19
CA GLY A 302 0.63 2.98 12.91
C GLY A 302 -0.66 2.17 12.75
N PHE A 303 -1.82 2.83 12.79
CA PHE A 303 -3.11 2.17 12.54
C PHE A 303 -3.24 1.70 11.08
N ALA A 304 -2.84 2.53 10.13
CA ALA A 304 -2.81 2.14 8.71
C ALA A 304 -1.87 0.96 8.45
N ALA A 305 -0.68 0.99 9.04
CA ALA A 305 0.29 -0.09 8.92
C ALA A 305 -0.23 -1.39 9.57
N LEU A 306 -0.80 -1.30 10.78
CA LEU A 306 -1.30 -2.45 11.53
C LEU A 306 -2.43 -3.15 10.79
N THR A 307 -3.43 -2.42 10.31
CA THR A 307 -4.56 -3.01 9.58
C THR A 307 -4.15 -3.67 8.28
N SER A 308 -3.18 -3.10 7.56
CA SER A 308 -2.62 -3.71 6.35
C SER A 308 -1.80 -4.95 6.67
N CYS A 309 -0.91 -4.89 7.68
CA CYS A 309 -0.09 -6.04 8.09
C CYS A 309 -0.94 -7.21 8.60
N VAL A 310 -2.04 -6.91 9.30
CA VAL A 310 -3.06 -7.89 9.71
C VAL A 310 -3.67 -8.57 8.48
N SER A 311 -3.98 -7.84 7.41
CA SER A 311 -4.55 -8.40 6.17
C SER A 311 -3.55 -9.31 5.44
N VAL A 312 -2.28 -8.91 5.38
CA VAL A 312 -1.20 -9.74 4.82
C VAL A 312 -1.03 -11.03 5.62
N MET A 313 -0.95 -10.93 6.95
CA MET A 313 -0.78 -12.08 7.84
C MET A 313 -2.00 -12.99 7.80
N GLU A 314 -3.23 -12.44 7.79
CA GLU A 314 -4.47 -13.23 7.65
C GLU A 314 -4.46 -14.03 6.36
N THR A 315 -4.05 -13.45 5.25
CA THR A 315 -3.95 -14.14 3.96
C THR A 315 -3.03 -15.35 4.06
N LEU A 316 -1.85 -15.21 4.67
CA LEU A 316 -0.93 -16.33 4.88
C LEU A 316 -1.53 -17.41 5.79
N VAL A 317 -2.10 -17.01 6.93
CA VAL A 317 -2.70 -17.93 7.91
C VAL A 317 -3.86 -18.69 7.28
N ALA A 318 -4.77 -18.01 6.58
CA ALA A 318 -5.93 -18.63 5.94
C ALA A 318 -5.55 -19.63 4.85
N ASN A 319 -4.60 -19.26 3.99
CA ASN A 319 -4.07 -20.17 2.97
C ASN A 319 -3.39 -21.41 3.58
N CYS A 320 -2.58 -21.20 4.63
CA CYS A 320 -1.92 -22.32 5.32
C CYS A 320 -2.91 -23.20 6.11
N MET A 321 -3.97 -22.63 6.70
CA MET A 321 -5.04 -23.40 7.33
C MET A 321 -5.71 -24.34 6.32
N GLU A 322 -6.02 -23.83 5.13
CA GLU A 322 -6.65 -24.60 4.06
C GLU A 322 -5.71 -25.67 3.50
N LEU A 323 -4.42 -25.33 3.31
CA LEU A 323 -3.42 -26.26 2.75
C LEU A 323 -3.07 -27.40 3.72
N PHE A 324 -2.83 -27.08 5.00
CA PHE A 324 -2.34 -28.05 5.99
C PHE A 324 -3.45 -28.65 6.87
N HIS A 325 -4.70 -28.20 6.71
CA HIS A 325 -5.85 -28.61 7.52
C HIS A 325 -5.59 -28.49 9.04
N LYS A 326 -4.94 -27.40 9.44
CA LYS A 326 -4.61 -27.13 10.86
C LYS A 326 -5.40 -25.95 11.42
N SER A 327 -5.49 -25.89 12.74
CA SER A 327 -6.21 -24.81 13.42
C SER A 327 -5.54 -23.43 13.22
N ARG A 328 -6.36 -22.36 13.24
CA ARG A 328 -5.90 -20.98 13.17
C ARG A 328 -4.77 -20.67 14.16
N LYS A 329 -4.95 -21.07 15.42
CA LYS A 329 -3.95 -20.85 16.47
C LYS A 329 -2.58 -21.40 16.10
N LYS A 330 -2.54 -22.64 15.59
CA LYS A 330 -1.29 -23.30 15.17
C LYS A 330 -0.66 -22.57 13.98
N MET A 331 -1.48 -22.18 12.98
CA MET A 331 -0.97 -21.49 11.80
C MET A 331 -0.50 -20.07 12.13
N CYS A 332 -1.18 -19.34 13.03
CA CYS A 332 -0.70 -18.03 13.50
C CYS A 332 0.69 -18.12 14.17
N VAL A 333 0.93 -19.14 14.97
CA VAL A 333 2.26 -19.35 15.57
C VAL A 333 3.31 -19.65 14.51
N ILE A 334 3.01 -20.54 13.56
CA ILE A 334 3.96 -20.90 12.49
C ILE A 334 4.26 -19.69 11.61
N ILE A 335 3.25 -18.99 11.13
CA ILE A 335 3.43 -17.80 10.28
C ILE A 335 4.07 -16.66 11.07
N GLY A 336 3.70 -16.46 12.34
CA GLY A 336 4.35 -15.49 13.21
C GLY A 336 5.85 -15.76 13.40
N THR A 337 6.22 -17.04 13.61
CA THR A 337 7.63 -17.46 13.71
C THR A 337 8.38 -17.26 12.39
N TYR A 338 7.78 -17.64 11.25
CA TYR A 338 8.32 -17.37 9.92
C TYR A 338 8.56 -15.87 9.72
N SER A 339 7.55 -15.05 10.01
CA SER A 339 7.62 -13.59 9.86
C SER A 339 8.69 -12.97 10.77
N LEU A 340 8.78 -13.43 12.03
CA LEU A 340 9.81 -12.98 12.95
C LEU A 340 11.22 -13.28 12.43
N PHE A 341 11.45 -14.53 12.02
CA PHE A 341 12.76 -14.94 11.52
C PHE A 341 13.19 -14.15 10.28
N THR A 342 12.30 -14.05 9.29
CA THR A 342 12.58 -13.33 8.05
C THR A 342 12.72 -11.81 8.27
N ALA A 343 11.90 -11.21 9.13
CA ALA A 343 12.01 -9.80 9.47
C ALA A 343 13.31 -9.45 10.22
N VAL A 344 13.80 -10.36 11.08
CA VAL A 344 15.13 -10.19 11.72
C VAL A 344 16.22 -10.15 10.64
N ILE A 345 16.17 -11.00 9.62
CA ILE A 345 17.14 -10.98 8.52
C ILE A 345 17.08 -9.63 7.79
N ILE A 346 15.86 -9.10 7.52
CA ILE A 346 15.69 -7.78 6.90
C ILE A 346 16.27 -6.66 7.79
N CYS A 347 16.01 -6.68 9.11
CA CYS A 347 16.61 -5.71 10.04
C CYS A 347 18.12 -5.74 9.98
N LEU A 348 18.72 -6.93 9.96
CA LEU A 348 20.17 -7.12 9.89
C LEU A 348 20.75 -6.78 8.50
N GLY A 349 19.92 -6.63 7.48
CA GLY A 349 20.32 -6.17 6.15
C GLY A 349 20.87 -4.75 6.12
N TYR A 350 20.59 -3.93 7.14
CA TYR A 350 21.12 -2.57 7.27
C TYR A 350 22.46 -2.49 8.03
N ASN A 351 22.95 -3.60 8.58
CA ASN A 351 24.20 -3.65 9.36
C ASN A 351 25.01 -4.92 9.05
N VAL A 352 24.69 -6.07 9.69
CA VAL A 352 25.47 -7.32 9.60
C VAL A 352 25.47 -7.89 8.18
N PHE A 353 24.35 -7.84 7.49
CA PHE A 353 24.18 -8.34 6.11
C PHE A 353 24.07 -7.20 5.10
N TYR A 354 24.71 -6.05 5.40
CA TYR A 354 24.69 -4.91 4.50
C TYR A 354 25.40 -5.22 3.18
N PHE A 355 24.72 -4.93 2.07
CA PHE A 355 25.32 -4.92 0.73
C PHE A 355 24.50 -3.98 -0.18
N ASP A 356 25.18 -3.37 -1.14
CA ASP A 356 24.54 -2.58 -2.16
C ASP A 356 24.20 -3.46 -3.36
N LEU A 357 22.90 -3.67 -3.60
CA LEU A 357 22.40 -4.40 -4.75
C LEU A 357 21.79 -3.44 -5.77
N LYS A 358 22.36 -3.43 -6.97
CA LYS A 358 21.73 -2.74 -8.11
C LYS A 358 20.63 -3.63 -8.67
N LEU A 359 19.39 -3.16 -8.54
CA LEU A 359 18.21 -3.86 -9.04
C LEU A 359 18.03 -3.60 -10.54
N PRO A 360 17.35 -4.48 -11.29
CA PRO A 360 17.16 -4.33 -12.73
C PRO A 360 16.43 -3.04 -13.14
N ASN A 361 15.57 -2.50 -12.28
CA ASN A 361 14.91 -1.21 -12.49
C ASN A 361 15.80 0.02 -12.21
N GLY A 362 17.10 -0.18 -12.01
CA GLY A 362 18.09 0.87 -11.80
C GLY A 362 18.22 1.38 -10.37
N SER A 363 17.33 1.00 -9.47
CA SER A 363 17.47 1.36 -8.04
C SER A 363 18.59 0.57 -7.37
N VAL A 364 19.19 1.17 -6.34
CA VAL A 364 20.18 0.51 -5.46
C VAL A 364 19.54 0.37 -4.10
N GLY A 365 19.58 -0.82 -3.54
CA GLY A 365 18.93 -1.09 -2.27
C GLY A 365 19.48 -2.29 -1.52
N GLN A 366 18.85 -2.57 -0.40
CA GLN A 366 19.17 -3.62 0.56
C GLN A 366 18.22 -4.81 0.42
N LEU A 367 18.26 -5.74 1.37
CA LEU A 367 17.37 -6.90 1.42
C LEU A 367 15.87 -6.51 1.40
N LEU A 368 15.50 -5.40 2.08
CA LEU A 368 14.15 -4.87 2.06
C LEU A 368 13.74 -4.51 0.63
N ASP A 369 14.57 -3.73 -0.05
CA ASP A 369 14.30 -3.24 -1.40
C ASP A 369 14.25 -4.39 -2.42
N LEU A 370 15.05 -5.43 -2.22
CA LEU A 370 15.00 -6.66 -3.03
C LEU A 370 13.68 -7.39 -2.84
N ALA A 371 13.21 -7.56 -1.59
CA ALA A 371 11.93 -8.22 -1.31
C ALA A 371 10.75 -7.41 -1.86
N ASP A 372 10.80 -6.07 -1.74
CA ASP A 372 9.81 -5.15 -2.32
C ASP A 372 9.80 -5.22 -3.85
N TYR A 373 10.98 -5.19 -4.49
CA TYR A 373 11.10 -5.32 -5.94
C TYR A 373 10.52 -6.64 -6.46
N ILE A 374 10.85 -7.77 -5.83
CA ILE A 374 10.34 -9.08 -6.26
C ILE A 374 8.82 -9.14 -6.09
N SER A 375 8.28 -8.65 -4.96
CA SER A 375 6.83 -8.70 -4.70
C SER A 375 6.05 -7.70 -5.56
N ASN A 376 6.43 -6.42 -5.54
CA ASN A 376 5.65 -5.34 -6.11
C ASN A 376 5.97 -5.03 -7.57
N SER A 377 7.25 -5.07 -7.96
CA SER A 377 7.66 -4.72 -9.32
C SER A 377 7.60 -5.90 -10.28
N PHE A 378 7.80 -7.13 -9.78
CA PHE A 378 7.81 -8.34 -10.61
C PHE A 378 6.53 -9.16 -10.46
N LEU A 379 6.25 -9.72 -9.26
CA LEU A 379 5.18 -10.71 -9.09
C LEU A 379 3.79 -10.11 -9.29
N MET A 380 3.47 -8.97 -8.70
CA MET A 380 2.12 -8.42 -8.76
C MET A 380 1.68 -8.05 -10.19
N PRO A 381 2.45 -7.31 -11.00
CA PRO A 381 2.09 -7.05 -12.39
C PRO A 381 2.00 -8.35 -13.21
N PHE A 382 2.88 -9.32 -12.99
CA PHE A 382 2.87 -10.61 -13.67
C PHE A 382 1.62 -11.43 -13.32
N ILE A 383 1.24 -11.50 -12.05
CA ILE A 383 0.02 -12.18 -11.60
C ILE A 383 -1.22 -11.51 -12.18
N SER A 384 -1.27 -10.16 -12.18
CA SER A 384 -2.38 -9.41 -12.78
C SER A 384 -2.52 -9.69 -14.27
N LEU A 385 -1.41 -9.70 -14.99
CA LEU A 385 -1.38 -10.06 -16.42
C LEU A 385 -1.96 -11.44 -16.63
N LEU A 386 -1.46 -12.45 -15.93
CA LEU A 386 -1.92 -13.82 -16.07
C LEU A 386 -3.38 -14.01 -15.63
N THR A 387 -3.81 -13.33 -14.56
CA THR A 387 -5.22 -13.35 -14.13
C THR A 387 -6.12 -12.72 -15.17
N SER A 388 -5.68 -11.63 -15.80
CA SER A 388 -6.45 -10.98 -16.87
C SER A 388 -6.58 -11.87 -18.12
N ILE A 389 -5.54 -12.62 -18.46
CA ILE A 389 -5.59 -13.61 -19.55
C ILE A 389 -6.55 -14.76 -19.17
N LEU A 390 -6.44 -15.28 -17.95
CA LEU A 390 -7.32 -16.36 -17.48
C LEU A 390 -8.79 -15.95 -17.54
N ILE A 391 -9.13 -14.81 -16.95
CA ILE A 391 -10.52 -14.35 -16.87
C ILE A 391 -11.00 -13.74 -18.18
N GLY A 392 -10.16 -12.99 -18.88
CA GLY A 392 -10.56 -12.31 -20.12
C GLY A 392 -10.73 -13.23 -21.33
N TRP A 393 -9.86 -14.27 -21.45
CA TRP A 393 -9.75 -15.07 -22.66
C TRP A 393 -10.00 -16.56 -22.46
N VAL A 394 -9.57 -17.15 -21.33
CA VAL A 394 -9.70 -18.60 -21.13
C VAL A 394 -11.09 -18.98 -20.62
N ILE A 395 -11.60 -18.26 -19.61
CA ILE A 395 -12.88 -18.58 -18.96
C ILE A 395 -13.97 -17.65 -19.44
N GLY A 396 -13.64 -16.41 -19.73
CA GLY A 396 -14.53 -15.33 -20.13
C GLY A 396 -15.00 -14.47 -18.96
N PRO A 397 -15.11 -13.13 -19.18
CA PRO A 397 -15.50 -12.18 -18.14
C PRO A 397 -16.87 -12.46 -17.52
N LYS A 398 -17.76 -13.16 -18.26
CA LYS A 398 -19.10 -13.54 -17.79
C LYS A 398 -19.03 -14.37 -16.49
N TRP A 399 -17.98 -15.18 -16.32
CA TRP A 399 -17.78 -15.97 -15.10
C TRP A 399 -17.74 -15.10 -13.84
N ILE A 400 -17.17 -13.90 -13.93
CA ILE A 400 -17.10 -12.93 -12.84
C ILE A 400 -18.44 -12.16 -12.75
N THR A 401 -18.99 -11.69 -13.89
CA THR A 401 -20.21 -10.86 -13.87
C THR A 401 -21.43 -11.64 -13.38
N ASP A 402 -21.53 -12.93 -13.69
CA ASP A 402 -22.56 -13.82 -13.14
C ASP A 402 -22.45 -13.93 -11.60
N GLU A 403 -21.26 -13.88 -11.04
CA GLU A 403 -21.09 -13.89 -9.58
C GLU A 403 -21.48 -12.55 -8.97
N VAL A 404 -21.14 -11.43 -9.61
CA VAL A 404 -21.49 -10.08 -9.12
C VAL A 404 -23.00 -9.84 -9.14
N THR A 405 -23.72 -10.43 -10.10
CA THR A 405 -25.17 -10.27 -10.30
C THR A 405 -26.00 -11.44 -9.76
N LYS A 406 -25.39 -12.34 -8.99
CA LYS A 406 -25.95 -13.63 -8.56
C LYS A 406 -27.34 -13.54 -7.89
N ASN A 407 -27.59 -12.48 -7.12
CA ASN A 407 -28.86 -12.30 -6.40
C ASN A 407 -29.78 -11.26 -7.08
N GLY A 408 -29.56 -10.97 -8.37
CA GLY A 408 -30.33 -9.97 -9.10
C GLY A 408 -29.82 -8.54 -8.92
N GLU A 409 -28.59 -8.37 -8.39
CA GLU A 409 -27.99 -7.05 -8.26
C GLU A 409 -27.66 -6.43 -9.62
N SER A 410 -27.81 -5.10 -9.70
CA SER A 410 -27.44 -4.34 -10.89
C SER A 410 -25.92 -4.12 -10.92
N PHE A 411 -25.30 -4.54 -12.02
CA PHE A 411 -23.89 -4.27 -12.30
C PHE A 411 -23.76 -3.26 -13.45
N LYS A 412 -23.93 -1.97 -13.14
CA LYS A 412 -23.97 -0.89 -14.14
C LYS A 412 -22.73 -0.83 -15.05
N ARG A 413 -21.57 -1.25 -14.53
CA ARG A 413 -20.28 -1.23 -15.25
C ARG A 413 -19.94 -2.59 -15.92
N GLU A 414 -20.88 -3.51 -16.09
CA GLU A 414 -20.66 -4.86 -16.62
C GLU A 414 -20.01 -4.85 -18.02
N LYS A 415 -20.55 -4.05 -18.96
CA LYS A 415 -19.99 -3.95 -20.31
C LYS A 415 -18.57 -3.40 -20.30
N LEU A 416 -18.33 -2.37 -19.48
CA LEU A 416 -17.01 -1.77 -19.29
C LEU A 416 -16.04 -2.80 -18.69
N TYR A 417 -16.45 -3.53 -17.67
CA TYR A 417 -15.68 -4.62 -17.08
C TYR A 417 -15.21 -5.64 -18.14
N GLY A 418 -16.14 -6.11 -18.97
CA GLY A 418 -15.83 -7.11 -20.00
C GLY A 418 -14.84 -6.62 -21.05
N ILE A 419 -14.97 -5.36 -21.49
CA ILE A 419 -14.06 -4.75 -22.47
C ILE A 419 -12.68 -4.55 -21.85
N LEU A 420 -12.62 -3.93 -20.68
CA LEU A 420 -11.35 -3.64 -20.00
C LEU A 420 -10.60 -4.93 -19.67
N MET A 421 -11.29 -5.93 -19.09
CA MET A 421 -10.67 -7.19 -18.68
C MET A 421 -10.13 -8.00 -19.85
N ARG A 422 -10.78 -7.93 -21.01
CA ARG A 422 -10.39 -8.70 -22.19
C ARG A 422 -9.29 -8.04 -23.01
N TYR A 423 -9.33 -6.73 -23.17
CA TYR A 423 -8.46 -6.04 -24.14
C TYR A 423 -7.47 -5.07 -23.50
N VAL A 424 -7.92 -4.27 -22.54
CA VAL A 424 -7.11 -3.16 -22.03
C VAL A 424 -6.20 -3.60 -20.90
N VAL A 425 -6.74 -4.31 -19.90
CA VAL A 425 -5.96 -4.76 -18.74
C VAL A 425 -4.76 -5.62 -19.13
N PRO A 426 -4.87 -6.66 -20.01
CA PRO A 426 -3.70 -7.46 -20.38
C PRO A 426 -2.58 -6.64 -21.02
N VAL A 427 -2.92 -5.71 -21.92
CA VAL A 427 -1.94 -4.88 -22.61
C VAL A 427 -1.23 -3.94 -21.63
N VAL A 428 -2.01 -3.26 -20.80
CA VAL A 428 -1.45 -2.32 -19.82
C VAL A 428 -0.62 -3.05 -18.77
N MET A 429 -1.06 -4.25 -18.32
CA MET A 429 -0.29 -5.06 -17.38
C MET A 429 1.02 -5.57 -17.99
N LEU A 430 1.03 -5.88 -19.27
CA LEU A 430 2.25 -6.27 -19.97
C LEU A 430 3.25 -5.11 -19.98
N VAL A 431 2.79 -3.91 -20.38
CA VAL A 431 3.63 -2.69 -20.38
C VAL A 431 4.15 -2.38 -18.97
N LEU A 432 3.26 -2.40 -17.97
CA LEU A 432 3.63 -2.17 -16.58
C LEU A 432 4.68 -3.18 -16.10
N PHE A 433 4.52 -4.46 -16.44
CA PHE A 433 5.48 -5.51 -16.09
C PHE A 433 6.86 -5.23 -16.66
N PHE A 434 6.96 -4.91 -17.95
CA PHE A 434 8.25 -4.61 -18.57
C PHE A 434 8.91 -3.36 -17.98
N MET A 435 8.15 -2.33 -17.69
CA MET A 435 8.70 -1.07 -17.16
C MET A 435 9.07 -1.21 -15.67
N SER A 436 8.21 -1.80 -14.85
CA SER A 436 8.47 -1.96 -13.42
C SER A 436 9.65 -2.90 -13.12
N THR A 437 9.90 -3.86 -14.01
CA THR A 437 11.03 -4.78 -13.89
C THR A 437 12.33 -4.22 -14.47
N GLY A 438 12.31 -3.08 -15.18
CA GLY A 438 13.47 -2.56 -15.90
C GLY A 438 13.80 -3.30 -17.20
N LEU A 439 12.99 -4.29 -17.58
CA LEU A 439 13.19 -5.04 -18.86
C LEU A 439 12.94 -4.15 -20.08
N TRP A 440 12.18 -3.08 -19.91
CA TRP A 440 11.93 -2.11 -20.98
C TRP A 440 13.23 -1.49 -21.50
N ASP A 441 14.10 -1.02 -20.61
CA ASP A 441 15.38 -0.38 -20.97
C ASP A 441 16.42 -1.38 -21.52
N ILE A 442 16.17 -2.70 -21.39
CA ILE A 442 17.02 -3.75 -21.95
C ILE A 442 16.58 -4.11 -23.38
N ILE A 443 15.28 -4.01 -23.68
CA ILE A 443 14.69 -4.47 -24.94
C ILE A 443 14.56 -3.31 -25.95
N PHE A 444 14.28 -2.10 -25.48
CA PHE A 444 14.05 -0.89 -26.26
C PHE A 444 15.08 0.20 -25.95
#